data_18b67f0e6ac19bc965768ce0108b4523
#
_entry.id   18b67f0e6ac19bc965768ce0108b4523
#
_cell.length_a   1.000
_cell.length_b   1.000
_cell.length_c   1.000
_cell.angle_alpha   90.00
_cell.angle_beta   90.00
_cell.angle_gamma   90.00
#
_symmetry.space_group_name_H-M   'P 1'
#
loop_
_entity.id
_entity.type
_entity.pdbx_description
1 polymer ?
#
loop_
_entity_poly.entity_id
_entity_poly.type
_entity_poly.pdbx_seq_one_letter_code
_entity_poly.pdbx_strand_id
1 'polypeptide(L)'
;MSSGFDVAERARKEMQEIGGKCGNNNKYTHWYSDNVENIGYNFWWCAAFVSYVVRQCGVPTRIVPNYSYCPNCIDWARKNGRLHSKHQVTNGTYTPHAGDIFLREGHTGIIVSVSGNSFTTVEGNTGGTSNCRTVGSHTWSFAGGNYDYVFNPEYSDKSNGTSSSGSMESYMYSENSYGGEKEPTAVWNNRVKENIHPAMQNLTPITPTDELRMYANDTDITEMIGNLSWKNSIYELATTMSFDIAKTDAAYLKDLMYTPQVGDIIRMVTNAEIFRGVITKADDGDKNSNKYTIADLGWYLNKTSQTYQFKNISAANAIKEICNDLSISIVMLPELTANIKQIYFDKTVSDILKDILEKCGGNYNFDFVPEGLRIYKIGDLTAYPEFQVASNVRQGYSIDYRGNVSHSTSIEDMYNSIKITSEKDNVYKELMVLQNRDLIDKYGFLQKIVKIDTEKENADTVAKRELNENAKVNETFSFEIVEKYDSYTRAGEVISVDGVKYAIESTSHSYKDGWHFDKLELSKLE
;
A
#
# COMPACT_ATOMS: atom_id res chain seq x y z
N MET A 1 -1.09 -8.71 -11.36
CA MET A 1 -0.93 -9.65 -12.52
C MET A 1 -1.66 -9.06 -13.70
N SER A 2 -1.11 -9.21 -14.89
CA SER A 2 -1.88 -8.84 -16.08
C SER A 2 -3.04 -9.82 -16.23
N SER A 3 -4.21 -9.27 -16.41
CA SER A 3 -5.43 -10.01 -16.68
C SER A 3 -5.46 -10.50 -18.13
N GLY A 4 -6.35 -11.43 -18.44
CA GLY A 4 -6.61 -11.80 -19.82
C GLY A 4 -7.03 -10.59 -20.67
N PHE A 5 -7.71 -9.63 -20.06
CA PHE A 5 -8.08 -8.37 -20.69
C PHE A 5 -6.86 -7.54 -21.08
N ASP A 6 -5.84 -7.41 -20.23
CA ASP A 6 -4.62 -6.65 -20.54
C ASP A 6 -3.86 -7.26 -21.71
N VAL A 7 -3.79 -8.58 -21.77
CA VAL A 7 -3.17 -9.31 -22.90
C VAL A 7 -3.95 -9.07 -24.20
N ALA A 8 -5.27 -9.08 -24.14
CA ALA A 8 -6.12 -8.78 -25.28
C ALA A 8 -5.94 -7.33 -25.77
N GLU A 9 -5.91 -6.36 -24.87
CA GLU A 9 -5.68 -4.94 -25.19
C GLU A 9 -4.26 -4.72 -25.75
N ARG A 10 -3.25 -5.38 -25.19
CA ARG A 10 -1.90 -5.30 -25.74
C ARG A 10 -1.84 -5.86 -27.17
N ALA A 11 -2.51 -6.96 -27.44
CA ALA A 11 -2.58 -7.52 -28.79
C ALA A 11 -3.25 -6.55 -29.78
N ARG A 12 -4.34 -5.88 -29.39
CA ARG A 12 -4.98 -4.84 -30.20
C ARG A 12 -4.04 -3.67 -30.49
N LYS A 13 -3.31 -3.22 -29.46
CA LYS A 13 -2.33 -2.14 -29.60
C LYS A 13 -1.22 -2.51 -30.59
N GLU A 14 -0.69 -3.73 -30.51
CA GLU A 14 0.31 -4.22 -31.46
C GLU A 14 -0.20 -4.19 -32.91
N MET A 15 -1.45 -4.55 -33.16
CA MET A 15 -2.06 -4.49 -34.48
C MET A 15 -2.17 -3.05 -35.00
N GLN A 16 -2.50 -2.09 -34.13
CA GLN A 16 -2.59 -0.67 -34.48
C GLN A 16 -1.20 -0.06 -34.76
N GLU A 17 -0.20 -0.38 -33.94
CA GLU A 17 1.17 0.15 -34.06
C GLU A 17 1.89 -0.31 -35.33
N ILE A 18 1.66 -1.54 -35.75
CA ILE A 18 2.26 -2.09 -36.98
C ILE A 18 1.71 -1.44 -38.25
N GLY A 19 0.43 -1.03 -38.23
CA GLY A 19 -0.17 -0.25 -39.31
C GLY A 19 -0.06 -0.90 -40.71
N GLY A 20 -0.14 -2.22 -40.78
CA GLY A 20 -0.02 -2.98 -42.03
C GLY A 20 1.41 -3.19 -42.57
N LYS A 21 2.45 -2.76 -41.83
CA LYS A 21 3.86 -3.12 -42.15
C LYS A 21 4.02 -4.62 -42.05
N CYS A 22 4.80 -5.19 -42.97
CA CYS A 22 4.87 -6.62 -43.15
C CYS A 22 6.29 -7.13 -43.36
N GLY A 23 6.45 -8.44 -43.27
CA GLY A 23 7.71 -9.16 -43.47
C GLY A 23 8.06 -10.07 -42.32
N ASN A 24 8.98 -11.02 -42.57
CA ASN A 24 9.41 -11.96 -41.51
C ASN A 24 10.50 -11.38 -40.63
N ASN A 25 11.26 -10.41 -41.11
CA ASN A 25 12.27 -9.69 -40.32
C ASN A 25 11.58 -8.49 -39.65
N ASN A 26 11.12 -8.66 -38.41
CA ASN A 26 10.34 -7.67 -37.70
C ASN A 26 10.66 -7.69 -36.20
N LYS A 27 10.04 -6.80 -35.43
CA LYS A 27 10.32 -6.67 -33.96
C LYS A 27 10.04 -7.95 -33.18
N TYR A 28 9.11 -8.81 -33.59
CA TYR A 28 8.76 -10.04 -32.87
C TYR A 28 9.80 -11.13 -33.09
N THR A 29 10.31 -11.26 -34.31
CA THR A 29 11.38 -12.22 -34.65
C THR A 29 12.71 -11.79 -34.04
N HIS A 30 13.02 -10.50 -34.03
CA HIS A 30 14.19 -9.97 -33.31
C HIS A 30 14.09 -10.23 -31.82
N TRP A 31 12.96 -9.82 -31.20
CA TRP A 31 12.78 -10.02 -29.78
C TRP A 31 12.91 -11.49 -29.38
N TYR A 32 12.29 -12.40 -30.15
CA TYR A 32 12.33 -13.83 -29.85
C TYR A 32 13.76 -14.37 -29.96
N SER A 33 14.43 -14.06 -31.05
CA SER A 33 15.79 -14.55 -31.33
C SER A 33 16.83 -13.99 -30.35
N ASP A 34 16.67 -12.73 -29.90
CA ASP A 34 17.62 -12.07 -29.03
C ASP A 34 17.40 -12.41 -27.54
N ASN A 35 16.15 -12.75 -27.13
CA ASN A 35 15.80 -12.91 -25.72
C ASN A 35 15.37 -14.33 -25.31
N VAL A 36 15.03 -15.21 -26.26
CA VAL A 36 14.51 -16.54 -25.97
C VAL A 36 15.40 -17.64 -26.54
N GLU A 37 15.59 -17.66 -27.86
CA GLU A 37 16.34 -18.69 -28.54
C GLU A 37 16.87 -18.16 -29.86
N ASN A 38 18.19 -18.20 -30.09
CA ASN A 38 18.82 -17.67 -31.27
C ASN A 38 18.54 -18.58 -32.52
N ILE A 39 17.45 -18.29 -33.19
CA ILE A 39 16.98 -19.00 -34.41
C ILE A 39 17.04 -18.13 -35.68
N GLY A 40 17.71 -16.95 -35.59
CA GLY A 40 17.75 -15.93 -36.63
C GLY A 40 16.45 -15.12 -36.68
N TYR A 41 16.30 -14.25 -37.68
CA TYR A 41 15.19 -13.28 -37.75
C TYR A 41 14.20 -13.58 -38.88
N ASN A 42 14.35 -14.69 -39.58
CA ASN A 42 13.51 -15.01 -40.74
C ASN A 42 12.80 -16.35 -40.55
N PHE A 43 11.75 -16.38 -39.75
CA PHE A 43 10.94 -17.55 -39.49
C PHE A 43 9.43 -17.19 -39.40
N TRP A 44 8.57 -18.21 -39.30
CA TRP A 44 7.12 -18.03 -39.13
C TRP A 44 6.81 -17.56 -37.72
N TRP A 45 6.32 -16.33 -37.55
CA TRP A 45 6.37 -15.60 -36.32
C TRP A 45 5.02 -15.43 -35.56
N CYS A 46 3.96 -16.20 -35.91
CA CYS A 46 2.70 -16.16 -35.15
C CYS A 46 2.90 -16.52 -33.65
N ALA A 47 3.72 -17.52 -33.41
CA ALA A 47 4.04 -17.97 -32.03
C ALA A 47 4.96 -16.96 -31.30
N ALA A 48 5.96 -16.40 -32.00
CA ALA A 48 6.80 -15.33 -31.45
C ALA A 48 5.99 -14.07 -31.12
N PHE A 49 4.98 -13.73 -31.94
CA PHE A 49 4.04 -12.66 -31.65
C PHE A 49 3.30 -12.88 -30.34
N VAL A 50 2.70 -14.06 -30.13
CA VAL A 50 2.00 -14.38 -28.87
C VAL A 50 2.98 -14.33 -27.70
N SER A 51 4.16 -14.95 -27.85
CA SER A 51 5.21 -14.92 -26.81
C SER A 51 5.62 -13.48 -26.47
N TYR A 52 5.81 -12.63 -27.48
CA TYR A 52 6.10 -11.21 -27.28
C TYR A 52 5.00 -10.49 -26.50
N VAL A 53 3.75 -10.58 -26.98
CA VAL A 53 2.61 -9.87 -26.38
C VAL A 53 2.43 -10.26 -24.91
N VAL A 54 2.43 -11.56 -24.59
CA VAL A 54 2.26 -12.01 -23.21
C VAL A 54 3.43 -11.59 -22.33
N ARG A 55 4.67 -11.51 -22.83
CA ARG A 55 5.82 -11.00 -22.07
C ARG A 55 5.75 -9.50 -21.89
N GLN A 56 5.29 -8.74 -22.89
CA GLN A 56 5.05 -7.30 -22.73
C GLN A 56 3.97 -6.98 -21.68
N CYS A 57 3.11 -7.93 -21.40
CA CYS A 57 2.14 -7.86 -20.29
C CYS A 57 2.68 -8.46 -18.99
N GLY A 58 3.97 -8.82 -18.88
CA GLY A 58 4.55 -9.39 -17.67
C GLY A 58 4.04 -10.79 -17.31
N VAL A 59 3.36 -11.50 -18.23
CA VAL A 59 2.89 -12.86 -17.99
C VAL A 59 4.07 -13.82 -17.90
N PRO A 60 4.31 -14.54 -16.81
CA PRO A 60 5.47 -15.40 -16.66
C PRO A 60 5.39 -16.67 -17.52
N THR A 61 6.56 -17.29 -17.81
CA THR A 61 6.65 -18.51 -18.63
C THR A 61 5.92 -19.72 -18.07
N ARG A 62 5.67 -19.74 -16.75
CA ARG A 62 4.85 -20.77 -16.09
C ARG A 62 3.35 -20.63 -16.37
N ILE A 63 2.91 -19.48 -16.87
CA ILE A 63 1.50 -19.23 -17.25
C ILE A 63 1.33 -19.42 -18.76
N VAL A 64 2.18 -18.79 -19.56
CA VAL A 64 2.27 -19.00 -21.02
C VAL A 64 3.75 -19.23 -21.37
N PRO A 65 4.14 -20.39 -21.91
CA PRO A 65 5.53 -20.63 -22.28
C PRO A 65 5.96 -19.70 -23.43
N ASN A 66 7.25 -19.43 -23.57
CA ASN A 66 7.77 -18.90 -24.82
C ASN A 66 7.81 -20.02 -25.85
N TYR A 67 7.35 -19.76 -27.06
CA TYR A 67 7.38 -20.74 -28.14
C TYR A 67 7.49 -20.08 -29.50
N SER A 68 8.22 -20.74 -30.40
CA SER A 68 8.31 -20.42 -31.84
C SER A 68 7.59 -21.44 -32.69
N TYR A 69 7.17 -22.58 -32.09
CA TYR A 69 6.50 -23.69 -32.75
C TYR A 69 5.22 -24.06 -32.01
N CYS A 70 4.05 -23.95 -32.67
CA CYS A 70 2.74 -24.10 -32.06
C CYS A 70 2.51 -25.44 -31.35
N PRO A 71 2.95 -26.62 -31.89
CA PRO A 71 2.83 -27.89 -31.19
C PRO A 71 3.47 -27.90 -29.80
N ASN A 72 4.58 -27.21 -29.58
CA ASN A 72 5.21 -27.11 -28.26
C ASN A 72 4.29 -26.46 -27.24
N CYS A 73 3.55 -25.42 -27.63
CA CYS A 73 2.56 -24.78 -26.77
C CYS A 73 1.34 -25.68 -26.53
N ILE A 74 0.88 -26.39 -27.56
CA ILE A 74 -0.23 -27.37 -27.42
C ILE A 74 0.13 -28.45 -26.39
N ASP A 75 1.33 -29.03 -26.50
CA ASP A 75 1.78 -30.07 -25.57
C ASP A 75 1.99 -29.53 -24.14
N TRP A 76 2.53 -28.32 -24.04
CA TRP A 76 2.68 -27.68 -22.75
C TRP A 76 1.32 -27.40 -22.08
N ALA A 77 0.37 -26.81 -22.81
CA ALA A 77 -0.97 -26.52 -22.30
C ALA A 77 -1.74 -27.80 -21.94
N ARG A 78 -1.56 -28.88 -22.72
CA ARG A 78 -2.14 -30.19 -22.41
C ARG A 78 -1.59 -30.78 -21.11
N LYS A 79 -0.27 -30.75 -20.92
CA LYS A 79 0.39 -31.26 -19.72
C LYS A 79 -0.04 -30.49 -18.45
N ASN A 80 -0.39 -29.22 -18.60
CA ASN A 80 -0.82 -28.38 -17.49
C ASN A 80 -2.35 -28.34 -17.30
N GLY A 81 -3.13 -29.15 -18.04
CA GLY A 81 -4.58 -29.24 -17.89
C GLY A 81 -5.35 -28.00 -18.38
N ARG A 82 -4.70 -27.15 -19.21
CA ARG A 82 -5.23 -25.84 -19.64
C ARG A 82 -5.65 -25.79 -21.11
N LEU A 83 -5.66 -26.95 -21.78
CA LEU A 83 -5.99 -27.05 -23.19
C LEU A 83 -7.42 -27.53 -23.37
N HIS A 84 -8.26 -26.74 -24.03
CA HIS A 84 -9.65 -27.05 -24.34
C HIS A 84 -9.79 -27.33 -25.84
N SER A 85 -10.38 -28.48 -26.18
CA SER A 85 -10.63 -28.84 -27.57
C SER A 85 -11.75 -28.00 -28.18
N LYS A 86 -11.74 -27.85 -29.51
CA LYS A 86 -12.84 -27.23 -30.25
C LYS A 86 -14.20 -27.86 -29.90
N HIS A 87 -14.25 -29.18 -29.64
CA HIS A 87 -15.46 -29.85 -29.19
C HIS A 87 -15.98 -29.31 -27.85
N GLN A 88 -15.08 -29.08 -26.89
CA GLN A 88 -15.45 -28.51 -25.57
C GLN A 88 -15.96 -27.08 -25.70
N VAL A 89 -15.41 -26.29 -26.62
CA VAL A 89 -15.91 -24.93 -26.93
C VAL A 89 -17.28 -24.99 -27.59
N THR A 90 -17.48 -25.90 -28.55
CA THR A 90 -18.71 -26.00 -29.33
C THR A 90 -19.89 -26.50 -28.51
N ASN A 91 -19.66 -27.44 -27.58
CA ASN A 91 -20.71 -28.01 -26.71
C ASN A 91 -20.93 -27.20 -25.41
N GLY A 92 -20.20 -26.08 -25.23
CA GLY A 92 -20.36 -25.19 -24.07
C GLY A 92 -19.68 -25.69 -22.77
N THR A 93 -18.89 -26.79 -22.83
CA THR A 93 -18.11 -27.26 -21.68
C THR A 93 -17.00 -26.26 -21.31
N TYR A 94 -16.52 -25.51 -22.30
CA TYR A 94 -15.61 -24.40 -22.10
C TYR A 94 -16.07 -23.18 -22.92
N THR A 95 -16.08 -22.01 -22.27
CA THR A 95 -16.36 -20.72 -22.93
C THR A 95 -15.04 -19.94 -23.05
N PRO A 96 -14.58 -19.60 -24.25
CA PRO A 96 -13.39 -18.76 -24.43
C PRO A 96 -13.54 -17.38 -23.79
N HIS A 97 -12.42 -16.80 -23.37
CA HIS A 97 -12.35 -15.47 -22.76
C HIS A 97 -11.32 -14.59 -23.47
N ALA A 98 -11.42 -13.28 -23.30
CA ALA A 98 -10.37 -12.36 -23.75
C ALA A 98 -9.05 -12.69 -23.04
N GLY A 99 -7.95 -12.76 -23.79
CA GLY A 99 -6.64 -13.22 -23.32
C GLY A 99 -6.35 -14.69 -23.54
N ASP A 100 -7.34 -15.54 -23.78
CA ASP A 100 -7.11 -16.92 -24.17
C ASP A 100 -6.34 -16.97 -25.52
N ILE A 101 -5.64 -18.06 -25.72
CA ILE A 101 -4.82 -18.28 -26.91
C ILE A 101 -5.47 -19.37 -27.76
N PHE A 102 -5.88 -19.04 -28.99
CA PHE A 102 -6.29 -20.10 -29.89
C PHE A 102 -5.06 -20.80 -30.50
N LEU A 103 -5.17 -22.09 -30.71
CA LEU A 103 -4.09 -22.94 -31.20
C LEU A 103 -4.58 -23.88 -32.30
N ARG A 104 -3.75 -24.05 -33.29
CA ARG A 104 -3.76 -25.15 -34.26
C ARG A 104 -2.33 -25.52 -34.60
N GLU A 105 -2.11 -26.63 -35.32
CA GLU A 105 -0.77 -27.15 -35.60
C GLU A 105 0.18 -26.10 -36.19
N GLY A 106 -0.29 -25.28 -37.11
CA GLY A 106 0.55 -24.32 -37.85
C GLY A 106 0.27 -22.84 -37.54
N HIS A 107 -0.58 -22.50 -36.59
CA HIS A 107 -0.93 -21.12 -36.32
C HIS A 107 -1.50 -20.87 -34.94
N THR A 108 -1.36 -19.63 -34.44
CA THR A 108 -1.81 -19.19 -33.12
C THR A 108 -2.08 -17.70 -33.08
N GLY A 109 -2.86 -17.26 -32.11
CA GLY A 109 -3.11 -15.85 -31.82
C GLY A 109 -3.85 -15.68 -30.48
N ILE A 110 -4.09 -14.44 -30.11
CA ILE A 110 -4.72 -14.06 -28.85
C ILE A 110 -6.20 -13.74 -29.09
N ILE A 111 -7.10 -14.34 -28.32
CA ILE A 111 -8.52 -14.01 -28.33
C ILE A 111 -8.69 -12.66 -27.64
N VAL A 112 -9.25 -11.70 -28.38
CA VAL A 112 -9.41 -10.33 -27.87
C VAL A 112 -10.84 -9.99 -27.51
N SER A 113 -11.83 -10.70 -28.04
CA SER A 113 -13.23 -10.58 -27.62
C SER A 113 -14.01 -11.85 -27.93
N VAL A 114 -15.10 -12.06 -27.19
CA VAL A 114 -16.06 -13.16 -27.41
C VAL A 114 -17.46 -12.54 -27.52
N SER A 115 -18.22 -12.98 -28.51
CA SER A 115 -19.60 -12.50 -28.71
C SER A 115 -20.47 -13.63 -29.26
N GLY A 116 -21.52 -13.98 -28.53
CA GLY A 116 -22.37 -15.13 -28.89
C GLY A 116 -21.55 -16.41 -29.08
N ASN A 117 -21.67 -17.06 -30.24
CA ASN A 117 -20.97 -18.31 -30.59
C ASN A 117 -19.71 -18.04 -31.44
N SER A 118 -19.04 -16.93 -31.20
CA SER A 118 -17.82 -16.57 -31.94
C SER A 118 -16.81 -15.83 -31.03
N PHE A 119 -15.54 -15.90 -31.41
CA PHE A 119 -14.50 -15.07 -30.80
C PHE A 119 -13.67 -14.36 -31.89
N THR A 120 -13.16 -13.19 -31.53
CA THR A 120 -12.26 -12.43 -32.39
C THR A 120 -10.84 -12.54 -31.85
N THR A 121 -9.87 -12.74 -32.75
CA THR A 121 -8.45 -12.88 -32.44
C THR A 121 -7.64 -11.72 -33.00
N VAL A 122 -6.47 -11.50 -32.41
CA VAL A 122 -5.36 -10.77 -33.04
C VAL A 122 -4.20 -11.74 -33.19
N GLU A 123 -3.64 -11.79 -34.39
CA GLU A 123 -2.72 -12.81 -34.85
C GLU A 123 -1.51 -12.18 -35.51
N GLY A 124 -0.32 -12.66 -35.14
CA GLY A 124 0.90 -12.36 -35.88
C GLY A 124 1.04 -13.26 -37.11
N ASN A 125 1.83 -12.87 -38.07
CA ASN A 125 2.13 -13.63 -39.32
C ASN A 125 0.85 -14.03 -40.08
N THR A 126 -0.10 -13.12 -40.16
CA THR A 126 -1.41 -13.33 -40.80
C THR A 126 -1.70 -12.24 -41.84
N GLY A 127 -2.74 -12.42 -42.65
CA GLY A 127 -3.13 -11.42 -43.67
C GLY A 127 -2.05 -11.17 -44.73
N GLY A 128 -2.25 -10.14 -45.54
CA GLY A 128 -1.30 -9.74 -46.59
C GLY A 128 -1.09 -10.77 -47.71
N THR A 129 0.05 -10.72 -48.37
CA THR A 129 0.48 -11.67 -49.41
C THR A 129 1.41 -12.72 -48.82
N SER A 130 1.73 -13.78 -49.61
CA SER A 130 2.64 -14.85 -49.16
C SER A 130 4.01 -14.36 -48.71
N ASN A 131 4.48 -13.23 -49.23
CA ASN A 131 5.78 -12.63 -48.90
C ASN A 131 5.68 -11.44 -47.95
N CYS A 132 4.48 -11.09 -47.48
CA CYS A 132 4.26 -9.90 -46.71
C CYS A 132 3.14 -10.14 -45.70
N ARG A 133 3.47 -10.80 -44.58
CA ARG A 133 2.59 -11.08 -43.46
C ARG A 133 2.64 -9.96 -42.46
N THR A 134 1.51 -9.74 -41.78
CA THR A 134 1.34 -8.64 -40.82
C THR A 134 0.70 -9.14 -39.50
N VAL A 135 0.39 -8.23 -38.59
CA VAL A 135 -0.53 -8.48 -37.49
C VAL A 135 -1.94 -8.13 -37.96
N GLY A 136 -2.86 -9.06 -37.82
CA GLY A 136 -4.24 -8.89 -38.29
C GLY A 136 -5.25 -9.47 -37.32
N SER A 137 -6.53 -9.20 -37.58
CA SER A 137 -7.64 -9.70 -36.75
C SER A 137 -8.54 -10.62 -37.57
N HIS A 138 -9.03 -11.69 -36.94
CA HIS A 138 -10.02 -12.60 -37.52
C HIS A 138 -11.12 -12.91 -36.52
N THR A 139 -12.32 -13.19 -37.06
CA THR A 139 -13.43 -13.66 -36.23
C THR A 139 -13.75 -15.12 -36.61
N TRP A 140 -13.78 -15.97 -35.59
CA TRP A 140 -13.97 -17.40 -35.71
C TRP A 140 -15.27 -17.83 -35.04
N SER A 141 -16.14 -18.53 -35.72
CA SER A 141 -17.27 -19.19 -35.07
C SER A 141 -16.79 -20.40 -34.26
N PHE A 142 -17.46 -20.72 -33.15
CA PHE A 142 -17.08 -21.88 -32.32
C PHE A 142 -17.10 -23.19 -33.11
N ALA A 143 -18.11 -23.41 -33.92
CA ALA A 143 -18.23 -24.62 -34.71
C ALA A 143 -17.43 -24.59 -36.04
N GLY A 144 -17.50 -23.48 -36.77
CA GLY A 144 -16.93 -23.37 -38.13
C GLY A 144 -15.51 -22.80 -38.20
N GLY A 145 -14.97 -22.26 -37.10
CA GLY A 145 -13.65 -21.64 -37.07
C GLY A 145 -12.50 -22.60 -37.35
N ASN A 146 -11.42 -22.10 -37.97
CA ASN A 146 -10.23 -22.90 -38.26
C ASN A 146 -9.24 -22.89 -37.09
N TYR A 147 -9.62 -23.55 -36.00
CA TYR A 147 -8.80 -23.79 -34.82
C TYR A 147 -9.07 -25.20 -34.28
N ASP A 148 -8.11 -25.75 -33.53
CA ASP A 148 -8.22 -27.08 -32.93
C ASP A 148 -8.44 -26.99 -31.43
N TYR A 149 -7.82 -26.02 -30.79
CA TYR A 149 -7.81 -25.83 -29.35
C TYR A 149 -7.90 -24.37 -28.95
N VAL A 150 -8.35 -24.14 -27.70
CA VAL A 150 -8.20 -22.90 -26.96
C VAL A 150 -7.38 -23.22 -25.70
N PHE A 151 -6.29 -22.50 -25.53
CA PHE A 151 -5.46 -22.55 -24.33
C PHE A 151 -5.91 -21.43 -23.38
N ASN A 152 -6.34 -21.80 -22.18
CA ASN A 152 -6.65 -20.87 -21.11
C ASN A 152 -5.41 -20.73 -20.21
N PRO A 153 -4.72 -19.57 -20.22
CA PRO A 153 -3.53 -19.36 -19.41
C PRO A 153 -3.81 -19.29 -17.89
N GLU A 154 -5.08 -19.22 -17.46
CA GLU A 154 -5.44 -19.02 -16.07
C GLU A 154 -4.72 -17.81 -15.44
N TYR A 155 -4.90 -16.69 -16.10
CA TYR A 155 -4.55 -15.40 -15.49
C TYR A 155 -5.29 -15.26 -14.16
N SER A 156 -4.77 -14.48 -13.20
CA SER A 156 -5.25 -14.39 -11.82
C SER A 156 -6.68 -13.86 -11.60
N ASP A 157 -7.49 -13.81 -12.63
CA ASP A 157 -8.86 -13.26 -12.57
C ASP A 157 -9.89 -14.19 -11.89
N LYS A 158 -9.48 -15.32 -11.34
CA LYS A 158 -10.38 -16.24 -10.61
C LYS A 158 -10.34 -15.99 -9.10
N SER A 159 -11.34 -15.24 -8.62
CA SER A 159 -11.89 -15.45 -7.29
C SER A 159 -12.59 -16.81 -7.26
N ASN A 160 -11.95 -17.85 -6.74
CA ASN A 160 -12.56 -18.95 -5.98
C ASN A 160 -11.54 -20.01 -5.58
N GLY A 161 -11.37 -20.12 -4.29
CA GLY A 161 -11.22 -21.35 -3.53
C GLY A 161 -9.96 -22.19 -3.68
N THR A 162 -9.21 -22.17 -2.57
CA THR A 162 -8.34 -23.21 -2.01
C THR A 162 -6.96 -23.45 -2.60
N SER A 163 -6.09 -23.25 -1.65
CA SER A 163 -4.76 -23.81 -1.38
C SER A 163 -3.56 -22.96 -1.76
N SER A 164 -3.02 -22.45 -0.68
CA SER A 164 -1.68 -21.97 -0.42
C SER A 164 -0.56 -22.69 -1.16
N SER A 165 -0.02 -22.06 -2.16
CA SER A 165 1.40 -22.03 -2.45
C SER A 165 1.68 -20.67 -3.10
N GLY A 166 2.41 -19.81 -2.37
CA GLY A 166 2.69 -18.45 -2.81
C GLY A 166 3.30 -18.42 -4.21
N SER A 167 2.52 -17.97 -5.18
CA SER A 167 3.03 -17.69 -6.51
C SER A 167 3.83 -16.38 -6.45
N MET A 168 5.12 -16.45 -6.70
CA MET A 168 5.91 -15.24 -6.93
C MET A 168 5.50 -14.62 -8.26
N GLU A 169 4.92 -13.44 -8.20
CA GLU A 169 4.58 -12.62 -9.36
C GLU A 169 5.71 -11.64 -9.63
N SER A 170 6.18 -11.60 -10.85
CA SER A 170 7.16 -10.60 -11.27
C SER A 170 6.54 -9.66 -12.30
N TYR A 171 6.57 -8.38 -12.02
CA TYR A 171 6.20 -7.32 -12.95
C TYR A 171 7.46 -6.83 -13.66
N MET A 172 7.49 -6.88 -15.00
CA MET A 172 8.54 -6.26 -15.78
C MET A 172 8.01 -4.97 -16.40
N TYR A 173 8.59 -3.85 -16.04
CA TYR A 173 8.35 -2.57 -16.69
C TYR A 173 9.12 -2.53 -18.01
N SER A 174 8.49 -2.03 -19.07
CA SER A 174 9.18 -1.81 -20.34
C SER A 174 10.21 -0.68 -20.16
N GLU A 175 11.47 -0.96 -20.46
CA GLU A 175 12.47 0.08 -20.60
C GLU A 175 12.07 1.01 -21.76
N ASN A 176 11.71 2.25 -21.43
CA ASN A 176 11.65 3.29 -22.43
C ASN A 176 13.09 3.75 -22.72
N SER A 177 13.54 3.52 -23.93
CA SER A 177 14.84 3.94 -24.45
C SER A 177 15.06 5.43 -24.24
N TYR A 178 16.13 5.76 -23.53
CA TYR A 178 16.66 7.12 -23.44
C TYR A 178 17.17 7.56 -24.80
N GLY A 179 16.58 8.57 -25.35
CA GLY A 179 17.03 9.25 -26.56
C GLY A 179 17.09 10.76 -26.33
N GLY A 180 18.31 11.31 -26.21
CA GLY A 180 18.61 12.72 -26.43
C GLY A 180 18.39 13.68 -25.28
N GLU A 181 19.37 14.54 -25.06
CA GLU A 181 19.48 15.63 -24.08
C GLU A 181 18.20 16.48 -23.96
N LYS A 182 17.34 16.14 -23.02
CA LYS A 182 16.35 16.99 -22.37
C LYS A 182 16.02 16.31 -21.05
N GLU A 183 15.70 17.11 -20.00
CA GLU A 183 15.39 16.64 -18.65
C GLU A 183 14.66 15.29 -18.63
N PRO A 184 15.08 14.32 -17.82
CA PRO A 184 14.49 12.99 -17.81
C PRO A 184 13.01 13.09 -17.46
N THR A 185 12.17 13.03 -18.46
CA THR A 185 10.74 12.86 -18.30
C THR A 185 10.51 11.37 -18.10
N ALA A 186 10.58 10.91 -16.86
CA ALA A 186 10.12 9.58 -16.52
C ALA A 186 8.62 9.49 -16.82
N VAL A 187 8.23 8.68 -17.78
CA VAL A 187 6.82 8.42 -18.09
C VAL A 187 6.40 7.21 -17.28
N TRP A 188 5.90 7.45 -16.07
CA TRP A 188 5.34 6.41 -15.19
C TRP A 188 3.89 6.12 -15.59
N ASN A 189 3.68 5.31 -16.63
CA ASN A 189 2.34 5.06 -17.13
C ASN A 189 1.63 3.88 -16.47
N ASN A 190 2.31 3.07 -15.67
CA ASN A 190 1.75 1.86 -15.07
C ASN A 190 2.12 1.76 -13.59
N ARG A 191 1.40 2.50 -12.75
CA ARG A 191 1.42 2.24 -11.31
C ARG A 191 0.60 0.99 -11.02
N VAL A 192 1.13 0.13 -10.17
CA VAL A 192 0.37 -1.01 -9.67
C VAL A 192 -0.73 -0.46 -8.75
N LYS A 193 -1.98 -0.72 -9.13
CA LYS A 193 -3.14 -0.43 -8.30
C LYS A 193 -3.50 -1.71 -7.58
N GLU A 194 -3.35 -1.71 -6.28
CA GLU A 194 -3.61 -2.87 -5.45
C GLU A 194 -4.43 -2.49 -4.22
N ASN A 195 -5.23 -3.40 -3.77
CA ASN A 195 -5.85 -3.25 -2.46
C ASN A 195 -4.80 -3.57 -1.39
N ILE A 196 -4.47 -2.59 -0.56
CA ILE A 196 -3.43 -2.72 0.45
C ILE A 196 -3.69 -3.87 1.44
N HIS A 197 -4.96 -4.16 1.69
CA HIS A 197 -5.39 -5.36 2.42
C HIS A 197 -6.84 -5.76 2.08
N PRO A 198 -7.05 -6.60 1.05
CA PRO A 198 -8.39 -6.97 0.59
C PRO A 198 -9.29 -7.56 1.66
N ALA A 199 -8.74 -8.38 2.55
CA ALA A 199 -9.52 -9.04 3.60
C ALA A 199 -10.04 -8.06 4.67
N MET A 200 -9.34 -6.94 4.93
CA MET A 200 -9.80 -5.94 5.90
C MET A 200 -11.00 -5.12 5.43
N GLN A 201 -11.30 -5.11 4.14
CA GLN A 201 -12.41 -4.34 3.58
C GLN A 201 -13.73 -5.11 3.50
N ASN A 202 -13.66 -6.45 3.53
CA ASN A 202 -14.82 -7.33 3.34
C ASN A 202 -15.21 -8.09 4.61
N LEU A 203 -15.02 -7.47 5.78
CA LEU A 203 -15.34 -8.08 7.06
C LEU A 203 -16.84 -8.05 7.34
N THR A 204 -17.32 -9.08 8.01
CA THR A 204 -18.70 -9.13 8.51
C THR A 204 -18.92 -7.97 9.50
N PRO A 205 -19.99 -7.17 9.35
CA PRO A 205 -20.32 -6.15 10.33
C PRO A 205 -20.52 -6.78 11.73
N ILE A 206 -19.89 -6.19 12.74
CA ILE A 206 -20.07 -6.59 14.14
C ILE A 206 -21.06 -5.64 14.79
N THR A 207 -22.01 -6.18 15.56
CA THR A 207 -22.91 -5.36 16.35
C THR A 207 -22.15 -4.74 17.51
N PRO A 208 -22.20 -3.40 17.69
CA PRO A 208 -21.60 -2.74 18.85
C PRO A 208 -22.21 -3.26 20.16
N THR A 209 -21.39 -3.28 21.23
CA THR A 209 -21.76 -3.74 22.57
C THR A 209 -21.28 -2.74 23.60
N ASP A 210 -21.90 -2.75 24.80
CA ASP A 210 -21.43 -1.90 25.92
C ASP A 210 -20.16 -2.45 26.59
N GLU A 211 -19.74 -3.66 26.22
CA GLU A 211 -18.54 -4.33 26.73
C GLU A 211 -17.47 -4.43 25.64
N LEU A 212 -16.21 -4.44 26.06
CA LEU A 212 -15.10 -4.69 25.16
C LEU A 212 -15.19 -6.11 24.58
N ARG A 213 -15.18 -6.22 23.26
CA ARG A 213 -15.12 -7.47 22.50
C ARG A 213 -13.95 -7.50 21.56
N MET A 214 -13.33 -8.66 21.47
CA MET A 214 -12.19 -8.91 20.57
C MET A 214 -12.52 -10.04 19.62
N TYR A 215 -12.23 -9.83 18.35
CA TYR A 215 -12.46 -10.81 17.31
C TYR A 215 -11.17 -11.10 16.54
N ALA A 216 -10.92 -12.37 16.25
CA ALA A 216 -9.93 -12.79 15.27
C ALA A 216 -10.70 -13.29 14.03
N ASN A 217 -10.59 -12.58 12.91
CA ASN A 217 -11.48 -12.68 11.76
C ASN A 217 -12.94 -12.51 12.22
N ASP A 218 -13.78 -13.56 12.12
CA ASP A 218 -15.18 -13.55 12.57
C ASP A 218 -15.38 -14.31 13.91
N THR A 219 -14.31 -14.76 14.55
CA THR A 219 -14.38 -15.54 15.80
C THR A 219 -14.20 -14.64 17.02
N ASP A 220 -15.14 -14.66 17.94
CA ASP A 220 -15.02 -13.97 19.23
C ASP A 220 -13.95 -14.68 20.09
N ILE A 221 -12.91 -13.94 20.47
CA ILE A 221 -11.80 -14.43 21.28
C ILE A 221 -11.70 -13.69 22.63
N THR A 222 -12.69 -12.91 22.98
CA THR A 222 -12.70 -12.02 24.15
C THR A 222 -12.28 -12.71 25.44
N GLU A 223 -12.91 -13.86 25.74
CA GLU A 223 -12.67 -14.61 26.97
C GLU A 223 -11.29 -15.31 27.03
N MET A 224 -10.58 -15.37 25.89
CA MET A 224 -9.28 -16.04 25.79
C MET A 224 -8.11 -15.07 25.98
N ILE A 225 -8.37 -13.76 25.96
CA ILE A 225 -7.34 -12.73 25.93
C ILE A 225 -6.86 -12.37 27.32
N GLY A 226 -5.52 -12.36 27.49
CA GLY A 226 -4.84 -11.79 28.63
C GLY A 226 -3.86 -10.68 28.20
N ASN A 227 -3.48 -9.83 29.15
CA ASN A 227 -2.45 -8.79 28.98
C ASN A 227 -2.66 -7.89 27.75
N LEU A 228 -3.92 -7.50 27.47
CA LEU A 228 -4.25 -6.62 26.36
C LEU A 228 -3.64 -5.23 26.56
N SER A 229 -2.88 -4.78 25.59
CA SER A 229 -2.32 -3.43 25.53
C SER A 229 -2.21 -2.95 24.10
N TRP A 230 -2.32 -1.63 23.90
CA TRP A 230 -2.07 -1.00 22.61
C TRP A 230 -1.49 0.40 22.80
N LYS A 231 -0.77 0.85 21.79
CA LYS A 231 -0.14 2.18 21.79
C LYS A 231 -0.24 2.83 20.44
N ASN A 232 -0.35 4.15 20.44
CA ASN A 232 -0.15 4.96 19.25
C ASN A 232 0.65 6.24 19.59
N SER A 233 1.24 6.84 18.58
CA SER A 233 2.07 8.03 18.73
C SER A 233 2.01 8.86 17.46
N ILE A 234 2.13 10.19 17.58
CA ILE A 234 2.27 11.07 16.41
C ILE A 234 3.58 10.82 15.64
N TYR A 235 4.54 10.15 16.24
CA TYR A 235 5.83 9.81 15.63
C TYR A 235 5.81 8.45 14.92
N GLU A 236 4.88 7.56 15.29
CA GLU A 236 4.72 6.23 14.73
C GLU A 236 3.43 6.15 13.91
N LEU A 237 3.52 5.72 12.65
CA LEU A 237 2.35 5.68 11.77
C LEU A 237 1.30 4.66 12.18
N ALA A 238 1.75 3.51 12.67
CA ALA A 238 0.85 2.40 12.97
C ALA A 238 0.54 2.33 14.47
N THR A 239 -0.73 2.22 14.82
CA THR A 239 -1.15 1.75 16.13
C THR A 239 -0.75 0.29 16.29
N THR A 240 -0.04 -0.03 17.36
CA THR A 240 0.38 -1.39 17.66
C THR A 240 -0.37 -1.92 18.88
N MET A 241 -0.83 -3.16 18.80
CA MET A 241 -1.53 -3.87 19.87
C MET A 241 -0.80 -5.15 20.21
N SER A 242 -0.86 -5.58 21.46
CA SER A 242 -0.41 -6.90 21.89
C SER A 242 -1.37 -7.51 22.89
N PHE A 243 -1.51 -8.81 22.83
CA PHE A 243 -2.24 -9.61 23.81
C PHE A 243 -1.65 -11.01 23.90
N ASP A 244 -2.00 -11.72 24.96
CA ASP A 244 -1.64 -13.13 25.15
C ASP A 244 -2.89 -13.99 25.09
N ILE A 245 -2.76 -15.23 24.60
CA ILE A 245 -3.77 -16.28 24.70
C ILE A 245 -3.17 -17.46 25.46
N ALA A 246 -3.83 -17.90 26.52
CA ALA A 246 -3.40 -19.02 27.33
C ALA A 246 -3.34 -20.32 26.51
N LYS A 247 -2.28 -21.10 26.69
CA LYS A 247 -2.17 -22.46 26.16
C LYS A 247 -2.89 -23.43 27.08
N THR A 248 -3.48 -24.44 26.49
CA THR A 248 -4.06 -25.56 27.25
C THR A 248 -3.55 -26.88 26.75
N ASP A 249 -3.18 -27.76 27.68
CA ASP A 249 -2.84 -29.16 27.40
C ASP A 249 -4.06 -30.09 27.46
N ALA A 250 -5.18 -29.58 27.95
CA ALA A 250 -6.43 -30.33 28.02
C ALA A 250 -7.01 -30.57 26.62
N ALA A 251 -7.02 -31.84 26.17
CA ALA A 251 -7.47 -32.21 24.84
C ALA A 251 -8.87 -31.69 24.50
N TYR A 252 -9.79 -31.69 25.48
CA TYR A 252 -11.16 -31.24 25.32
C TYR A 252 -11.30 -29.73 25.15
N LEU A 253 -10.31 -28.93 25.61
CA LEU A 253 -10.28 -27.47 25.41
C LEU A 253 -9.60 -27.07 24.10
N LYS A 254 -8.70 -27.91 23.56
CA LYS A 254 -8.02 -27.60 22.29
C LYS A 254 -8.99 -27.48 21.13
N ASP A 255 -10.05 -28.27 21.12
CA ASP A 255 -11.07 -28.22 20.08
C ASP A 255 -12.06 -27.04 20.23
N LEU A 256 -12.05 -26.37 21.38
CA LEU A 256 -12.92 -25.23 21.69
C LEU A 256 -12.20 -23.88 21.59
N MET A 257 -10.87 -23.88 21.61
CA MET A 257 -10.07 -22.66 21.59
C MET A 257 -9.60 -22.33 20.18
N TYR A 258 -9.98 -21.15 19.70
CA TYR A 258 -9.41 -20.59 18.49
C TYR A 258 -7.95 -20.17 18.73
N THR A 259 -7.05 -20.58 17.87
CA THR A 259 -5.64 -20.18 17.90
C THR A 259 -5.38 -19.25 16.71
N PRO A 260 -5.30 -17.94 16.94
CA PRO A 260 -5.03 -16.99 15.86
C PRO A 260 -3.68 -17.25 15.18
N GLN A 261 -3.61 -16.94 13.90
CA GLN A 261 -2.41 -17.10 13.08
C GLN A 261 -1.90 -15.75 12.60
N VAL A 262 -0.62 -15.68 12.23
CA VAL A 262 -0.06 -14.50 11.54
C VAL A 262 -0.86 -14.26 10.26
N GLY A 263 -1.31 -13.01 10.07
CA GLY A 263 -2.18 -12.62 8.97
C GLY A 263 -3.67 -12.57 9.31
N ASP A 264 -4.10 -13.13 10.44
CA ASP A 264 -5.48 -12.97 10.90
C ASP A 264 -5.77 -11.52 11.27
N ILE A 265 -7.01 -11.10 11.03
CA ILE A 265 -7.46 -9.74 11.30
C ILE A 265 -8.03 -9.69 12.71
N ILE A 266 -7.48 -8.80 13.51
CA ILE A 266 -7.96 -8.52 14.87
C ILE A 266 -8.82 -7.27 14.85
N ARG A 267 -9.99 -7.37 15.48
CA ARG A 267 -10.92 -6.25 15.65
C ARG A 267 -11.24 -6.09 17.12
N MET A 268 -11.21 -4.85 17.59
CA MET A 268 -11.59 -4.46 18.94
C MET A 268 -12.84 -3.58 18.86
N VAL A 269 -13.88 -3.99 19.55
CA VAL A 269 -15.22 -3.39 19.45
C VAL A 269 -15.75 -3.09 20.84
N THR A 270 -16.34 -1.91 20.98
CA THR A 270 -17.17 -1.49 22.11
C THR A 270 -18.50 -0.97 21.55
N ASN A 271 -18.96 0.21 21.92
CA ASN A 271 -20.06 0.92 21.26
C ASN A 271 -19.79 1.22 19.78
N ALA A 272 -18.54 1.09 19.34
CA ALA A 272 -18.10 1.14 17.94
C ALA A 272 -16.88 0.23 17.78
N GLU A 273 -16.49 -0.06 16.52
CA GLU A 273 -15.19 -0.67 16.26
C GLU A 273 -14.10 0.38 16.47
N ILE A 274 -13.23 0.14 17.44
CA ILE A 274 -12.24 1.12 17.89
C ILE A 274 -10.83 0.82 17.36
N PHE A 275 -10.58 -0.44 16.96
CA PHE A 275 -9.32 -0.86 16.38
C PHE A 275 -9.55 -1.97 15.36
N ARG A 276 -8.77 -1.93 14.28
CA ARG A 276 -8.65 -3.00 13.28
C ARG A 276 -7.20 -3.12 12.84
N GLY A 277 -6.66 -4.33 12.93
CA GLY A 277 -5.28 -4.59 12.55
C GLY A 277 -5.06 -6.04 12.14
N VAL A 278 -3.85 -6.36 11.73
CA VAL A 278 -3.40 -7.69 11.33
C VAL A 278 -2.38 -8.23 12.32
N ILE A 279 -2.42 -9.51 12.63
CA ILE A 279 -1.36 -10.16 13.39
C ILE A 279 -0.08 -10.18 12.56
N THR A 280 0.90 -9.38 12.96
CA THR A 280 2.20 -9.30 12.31
C THR A 280 3.21 -10.29 12.89
N LYS A 281 2.98 -10.75 14.12
CA LYS A 281 3.87 -11.67 14.83
C LYS A 281 3.10 -12.50 15.85
N ALA A 282 3.43 -13.77 15.93
CA ALA A 282 2.99 -14.68 16.97
C ALA A 282 4.24 -15.32 17.59
N ASP A 283 4.42 -15.16 18.90
CA ASP A 283 5.53 -15.75 19.66
C ASP A 283 5.03 -16.92 20.50
N ASP A 284 5.60 -18.07 20.29
CA ASP A 284 5.39 -19.31 21.05
C ASP A 284 6.38 -19.40 22.21
N GLY A 285 6.55 -18.29 22.94
CA GLY A 285 7.71 -18.09 23.81
C GLY A 285 7.56 -18.62 25.24
N ASP A 286 6.37 -18.90 25.73
CA ASP A 286 6.15 -19.41 27.09
C ASP A 286 5.37 -20.73 27.06
N LYS A 287 5.60 -21.58 28.07
CA LYS A 287 4.82 -22.83 28.21
C LYS A 287 3.32 -22.58 28.42
N ASN A 288 2.96 -21.38 28.90
CA ASN A 288 1.63 -21.08 29.38
C ASN A 288 0.79 -20.19 28.43
N SER A 289 1.44 -19.43 27.54
CA SER A 289 0.71 -18.53 26.64
C SER A 289 1.44 -18.31 25.30
N ASN A 290 0.65 -17.96 24.29
CA ASN A 290 1.14 -17.39 23.03
C ASN A 290 0.96 -15.88 23.06
N LYS A 291 1.98 -15.14 22.68
CA LYS A 291 1.93 -13.68 22.58
C LYS A 291 1.77 -13.25 21.13
N TYR A 292 0.84 -12.34 20.91
CA TYR A 292 0.54 -11.78 19.60
C TYR A 292 0.89 -10.31 19.52
N THR A 293 1.42 -9.89 18.37
CA THR A 293 1.63 -8.48 18.03
C THR A 293 0.83 -8.16 16.80
N ILE A 294 0.04 -7.09 16.87
CA ILE A 294 -0.90 -6.65 15.86
C ILE A 294 -0.55 -5.22 15.46
N ALA A 295 -0.71 -4.89 14.20
CA ALA A 295 -0.58 -3.52 13.71
C ALA A 295 -1.77 -3.16 12.82
N ASP A 296 -2.17 -1.89 12.84
CA ASP A 296 -3.20 -1.38 11.94
C ASP A 296 -2.72 -1.22 10.49
N LEU A 297 -3.56 -0.66 9.61
CA LEU A 297 -3.23 -0.46 8.19
C LEU A 297 -2.01 0.45 7.97
N GLY A 298 -1.65 1.31 8.91
CA GLY A 298 -0.46 2.15 8.83
C GLY A 298 0.83 1.35 8.68
N TRP A 299 0.87 0.15 9.22
CA TRP A 299 2.01 -0.76 9.07
C TRP A 299 2.30 -1.09 7.59
N TYR A 300 1.27 -1.30 6.78
CA TYR A 300 1.44 -1.58 5.36
C TYR A 300 2.05 -0.42 4.61
N LEU A 301 1.70 0.83 4.96
CA LEU A 301 2.27 2.03 4.33
C LEU A 301 3.77 2.17 4.60
N ASN A 302 4.23 1.70 5.78
CA ASN A 302 5.65 1.65 6.12
C ASN A 302 6.41 0.55 5.37
N LYS A 303 5.71 -0.44 4.84
CA LYS A 303 6.30 -1.61 4.13
C LYS A 303 6.15 -1.54 2.62
N THR A 304 5.23 -0.71 2.14
CA THR A 304 4.96 -0.57 0.71
C THR A 304 5.73 0.60 0.15
N SER A 305 6.68 0.34 -0.73
CA SER A 305 7.37 1.36 -1.52
C SER A 305 6.68 1.55 -2.87
N GLN A 306 6.51 2.80 -3.27
CA GLN A 306 5.89 3.17 -4.53
C GLN A 306 6.68 4.29 -5.23
N THR A 307 6.41 4.46 -6.51
CA THR A 307 6.96 5.54 -7.31
C THR A 307 5.84 6.44 -7.79
N TYR A 308 5.91 7.73 -7.44
CA TYR A 308 4.94 8.73 -7.86
C TYR A 308 5.63 9.90 -8.56
N GLN A 309 5.01 10.40 -9.62
CA GLN A 309 5.37 11.66 -10.24
C GLN A 309 4.18 12.60 -10.20
N PHE A 310 4.26 13.62 -9.39
CA PHE A 310 3.26 14.67 -9.33
C PHE A 310 3.72 15.89 -10.12
N LYS A 311 2.89 16.33 -11.07
CA LYS A 311 3.15 17.47 -11.97
C LYS A 311 2.24 18.63 -11.59
N ASN A 312 2.60 19.36 -10.51
CA ASN A 312 1.87 20.57 -10.12
C ASN A 312 0.39 20.32 -9.77
N ILE A 313 0.14 19.38 -8.87
CA ILE A 313 -1.20 19.08 -8.34
C ILE A 313 -1.28 19.49 -6.86
N SER A 314 -2.48 19.72 -6.34
CA SER A 314 -2.65 20.01 -4.92
C SER A 314 -2.27 18.80 -4.05
N ALA A 315 -1.76 19.06 -2.84
CA ALA A 315 -1.41 18.03 -1.87
C ALA A 315 -2.60 17.09 -1.59
N ALA A 316 -3.81 17.66 -1.44
CA ALA A 316 -5.03 16.87 -1.27
C ALA A 316 -5.28 15.91 -2.45
N ASN A 317 -5.04 16.33 -3.69
CA ASN A 317 -5.21 15.46 -4.85
C ASN A 317 -4.10 14.41 -4.95
N ALA A 318 -2.85 14.74 -4.58
CA ALA A 318 -1.76 13.77 -4.51
C ALA A 318 -2.08 12.64 -3.51
N ILE A 319 -2.58 13.00 -2.33
CA ILE A 319 -3.00 12.04 -1.31
C ILE A 319 -4.16 11.18 -1.79
N LYS A 320 -5.19 11.77 -2.41
CA LYS A 320 -6.32 11.04 -2.99
C LYS A 320 -5.87 10.04 -4.05
N GLU A 321 -4.89 10.40 -4.87
CA GLU A 321 -4.34 9.53 -5.90
C GLU A 321 -3.62 8.33 -5.27
N ILE A 322 -2.79 8.55 -4.24
CA ILE A 322 -2.13 7.48 -3.48
C ILE A 322 -3.16 6.54 -2.84
N CYS A 323 -4.15 7.09 -2.16
CA CYS A 323 -5.19 6.30 -1.49
C CYS A 323 -6.03 5.50 -2.49
N ASN A 324 -6.35 6.08 -3.66
CA ASN A 324 -7.08 5.39 -4.72
C ASN A 324 -6.27 4.23 -5.33
N ASP A 325 -4.97 4.41 -5.51
CA ASP A 325 -4.10 3.35 -6.05
C ASP A 325 -3.96 2.17 -5.08
N LEU A 326 -4.09 2.40 -3.78
CA LEU A 326 -3.98 1.39 -2.73
C LEU A 326 -5.34 0.96 -2.14
N SER A 327 -6.43 1.44 -2.72
CA SER A 327 -7.81 1.18 -2.26
C SER A 327 -8.03 1.54 -0.78
N ILE A 328 -7.43 2.64 -0.33
CA ILE A 328 -7.55 3.14 1.04
C ILE A 328 -8.71 4.13 1.10
N SER A 329 -9.67 3.89 1.98
CA SER A 329 -10.73 4.84 2.29
C SER A 329 -10.16 6.06 3.02
N ILE A 330 -10.61 7.26 2.64
CA ILE A 330 -10.24 8.50 3.34
C ILE A 330 -11.42 8.92 4.22
N VAL A 331 -11.21 8.92 5.53
CA VAL A 331 -12.22 9.32 6.52
C VAL A 331 -12.16 10.83 6.77
N MET A 332 -10.96 11.38 6.81
CA MET A 332 -10.74 12.80 7.04
C MET A 332 -9.57 13.29 6.19
N LEU A 333 -9.78 14.39 5.48
CA LEU A 333 -8.76 15.08 4.69
C LEU A 333 -9.06 16.59 4.71
N PRO A 334 -8.23 17.39 5.38
CA PRO A 334 -8.40 18.84 5.40
C PRO A 334 -8.12 19.45 4.02
N GLU A 335 -8.43 20.70 3.85
CA GLU A 335 -8.07 21.44 2.66
C GLU A 335 -6.55 21.69 2.63
N LEU A 336 -5.84 20.96 1.75
CA LEU A 336 -4.39 21.07 1.56
C LEU A 336 -4.11 21.67 0.19
N THR A 337 -3.77 22.97 0.18
CA THR A 337 -3.63 23.77 -1.05
C THR A 337 -2.22 23.78 -1.61
N ALA A 338 -1.22 23.26 -0.87
CA ALA A 338 0.16 23.22 -1.32
C ALA A 338 0.29 22.50 -2.67
N ASN A 339 1.07 23.07 -3.58
CA ASN A 339 1.34 22.47 -4.89
C ASN A 339 2.48 21.47 -4.81
N ILE A 340 2.20 20.23 -5.24
CA ILE A 340 3.19 19.16 -5.29
C ILE A 340 3.70 19.02 -6.73
N LYS A 341 4.98 19.30 -6.92
CA LYS A 341 5.73 19.08 -8.14
C LYS A 341 6.97 18.26 -7.78
N GLN A 342 6.83 16.95 -7.71
CA GLN A 342 7.86 16.06 -7.18
C GLN A 342 7.80 14.69 -7.85
N ILE A 343 8.98 14.08 -7.99
CA ILE A 343 9.11 12.64 -8.29
C ILE A 343 9.54 11.96 -7.00
N TYR A 344 8.75 11.01 -6.55
CA TYR A 344 9.09 10.11 -5.45
C TYR A 344 9.55 8.80 -6.07
N PHE A 345 10.77 8.43 -5.76
CA PHE A 345 11.39 7.21 -6.25
C PHE A 345 11.93 6.43 -5.06
N ASP A 346 11.60 5.14 -5.00
CA ASP A 346 12.06 4.23 -3.94
C ASP A 346 11.79 4.76 -2.52
N LYS A 347 10.58 5.27 -2.31
CA LYS A 347 10.12 5.78 -1.03
C LYS A 347 8.93 4.95 -0.53
N THR A 348 8.87 4.74 0.78
CA THR A 348 7.66 4.16 1.37
C THR A 348 6.48 5.11 1.19
N VAL A 349 5.29 4.55 1.12
CA VAL A 349 4.07 5.38 0.99
C VAL A 349 3.93 6.31 2.20
N SER A 350 4.31 5.85 3.38
CA SER A 350 4.33 6.69 4.58
C SER A 350 5.27 7.89 4.47
N ASP A 351 6.49 7.69 3.93
CA ASP A 351 7.44 8.78 3.72
C ASP A 351 6.94 9.78 2.68
N ILE A 352 6.26 9.28 1.64
CA ILE A 352 5.66 10.15 0.62
C ILE A 352 4.55 11.01 1.23
N LEU A 353 3.66 10.41 2.04
CA LEU A 353 2.59 11.15 2.71
C LEU A 353 3.16 12.19 3.70
N LYS A 354 4.17 11.83 4.49
CA LYS A 354 4.86 12.75 5.38
C LYS A 354 5.46 13.95 4.63
N ASP A 355 6.21 13.71 3.56
CA ASP A 355 6.80 14.77 2.74
C ASP A 355 5.73 15.69 2.11
N ILE A 356 4.60 15.13 1.65
CA ILE A 356 3.49 15.94 1.14
C ILE A 356 2.90 16.83 2.23
N LEU A 357 2.71 16.31 3.45
CA LEU A 357 2.16 17.06 4.57
C LEU A 357 3.14 18.14 5.08
N GLU A 358 4.43 17.85 5.14
CA GLU A 358 5.47 18.83 5.47
C GLU A 358 5.45 20.04 4.51
N LYS A 359 5.25 19.80 3.21
CA LYS A 359 5.12 20.86 2.21
C LYS A 359 3.86 21.72 2.37
N CYS A 360 2.88 21.26 3.12
CA CYS A 360 1.68 22.04 3.45
C CYS A 360 1.93 23.09 4.55
N GLY A 361 3.08 23.07 5.22
CA GLY A 361 3.51 24.10 6.17
C GLY A 361 2.67 24.16 7.44
N GLY A 362 2.26 23.04 7.99
CA GLY A 362 1.53 22.96 9.26
C GLY A 362 1.85 21.66 9.99
N ASN A 363 1.51 21.62 11.27
CA ASN A 363 1.62 20.40 12.08
C ASN A 363 0.52 19.42 11.71
N TYR A 364 0.57 18.89 10.47
CA TYR A 364 -0.35 17.83 10.05
C TYR A 364 0.18 16.48 10.45
N ASN A 365 -0.73 15.61 10.86
CA ASN A 365 -0.45 14.20 11.11
C ASN A 365 -1.50 13.33 10.41
N PHE A 366 -1.25 12.04 10.34
CA PHE A 366 -2.19 11.06 9.83
C PHE A 366 -2.12 9.77 10.63
N ASP A 367 -3.26 9.14 10.78
CA ASP A 367 -3.43 7.85 11.43
C ASP A 367 -4.50 7.01 10.72
N PHE A 368 -4.67 5.77 11.18
CA PHE A 368 -5.72 4.89 10.74
C PHE A 368 -6.75 4.66 11.84
N VAL A 369 -8.01 4.79 11.44
CA VAL A 369 -9.16 4.27 12.17
C VAL A 369 -9.73 3.06 11.41
N PRO A 370 -10.63 2.26 12.00
CA PRO A 370 -11.19 1.09 11.30
C PRO A 370 -11.80 1.41 9.92
N GLU A 371 -12.34 2.61 9.73
CA GLU A 371 -12.96 3.05 8.49
C GLU A 371 -11.95 3.52 7.43
N GLY A 372 -10.69 3.85 7.80
CA GLY A 372 -9.67 4.30 6.87
C GLY A 372 -8.70 5.34 7.41
N LEU A 373 -8.08 6.06 6.50
CA LEU A 373 -7.08 7.10 6.76
C LEU A 373 -7.73 8.39 7.25
N ARG A 374 -7.22 8.93 8.36
CA ARG A 374 -7.49 10.30 8.80
C ARG A 374 -6.24 11.15 8.63
N ILE A 375 -6.39 12.32 8.03
CA ILE A 375 -5.37 13.38 8.00
C ILE A 375 -5.95 14.58 8.73
N TYR A 376 -5.21 15.12 9.67
CA TYR A 376 -5.66 16.22 10.52
C TYR A 376 -4.48 17.11 10.92
N LYS A 377 -4.79 18.34 11.33
CA LYS A 377 -3.81 19.22 11.95
C LYS A 377 -3.77 18.91 13.45
N ILE A 378 -2.57 18.74 14.00
CA ILE A 378 -2.40 18.55 15.45
C ILE A 378 -2.97 19.79 16.14
N GLY A 379 -3.89 19.58 17.06
CA GLY A 379 -4.60 20.65 17.75
C GLY A 379 -6.07 20.83 17.34
N ASP A 380 -6.49 20.27 16.19
CA ASP A 380 -7.87 20.42 15.70
C ASP A 380 -8.82 19.35 16.26
N LEU A 381 -8.32 18.18 16.64
CA LEU A 381 -9.12 17.12 17.23
C LEU A 381 -9.08 17.21 18.75
N THR A 382 -10.24 17.23 19.39
CA THR A 382 -10.33 17.26 20.84
C THR A 382 -10.64 15.87 21.36
N ALA A 383 -9.86 15.40 22.32
CA ALA A 383 -10.14 14.17 23.03
C ALA A 383 -11.43 14.36 23.87
N TYR A 384 -12.26 13.35 23.87
CA TYR A 384 -13.46 13.33 24.68
C TYR A 384 -13.34 12.19 25.71
N PRO A 385 -13.63 12.44 26.99
CA PRO A 385 -14.11 13.68 27.63
C PRO A 385 -12.99 14.69 27.91
N GLU A 386 -13.38 15.97 28.16
CA GLU A 386 -12.46 16.97 28.70
C GLU A 386 -11.96 16.55 30.08
N PHE A 387 -10.64 16.55 30.28
CA PHE A 387 -10.02 16.13 31.50
C PHE A 387 -9.92 17.29 32.51
N GLN A 388 -10.37 17.05 33.74
CA GLN A 388 -10.11 17.96 34.85
C GLN A 388 -9.38 17.19 35.94
N VAL A 389 -8.28 17.75 36.45
CA VAL A 389 -7.57 17.14 37.59
C VAL A 389 -8.44 17.14 38.83
N ALA A 390 -8.56 15.96 39.44
CA ALA A 390 -9.64 15.59 40.40
C ALA A 390 -9.64 16.22 41.76
N SER A 391 -8.87 17.28 42.06
CA SER A 391 -8.82 17.81 43.44
C SER A 391 -10.09 18.56 43.88
N ASN A 392 -10.99 18.98 42.96
CA ASN A 392 -12.14 19.82 43.30
C ASN A 392 -13.38 19.64 42.44
N VAL A 393 -13.62 18.47 41.84
CA VAL A 393 -14.72 18.29 40.89
C VAL A 393 -16.07 18.20 41.59
N ARG A 394 -16.90 19.21 41.42
CA ARG A 394 -18.32 19.19 41.80
C ARG A 394 -19.28 18.87 40.65
N GLN A 395 -18.85 19.05 39.42
CA GLN A 395 -19.64 18.71 38.22
C GLN A 395 -18.67 18.51 37.03
N GLY A 396 -18.72 17.36 36.42
CA GLY A 396 -17.92 17.00 35.24
C GLY A 396 -17.39 15.59 35.32
N TYR A 397 -16.89 15.10 34.26
CA TYR A 397 -16.23 13.80 34.22
C TYR A 397 -14.93 13.88 35.02
N SER A 398 -14.94 13.29 36.23
CA SER A 398 -13.73 13.15 37.04
C SER A 398 -12.97 11.96 36.48
N ILE A 399 -11.70 12.16 36.20
CA ILE A 399 -10.76 11.08 36.00
C ILE A 399 -10.30 10.67 37.41
N ASP A 400 -10.47 9.40 37.73
CA ASP A 400 -9.77 8.82 38.86
C ASP A 400 -8.28 8.77 38.52
N TYR A 401 -7.59 9.83 38.89
CA TYR A 401 -6.15 9.94 38.74
C TYR A 401 -5.48 8.92 39.68
N ARG A 402 -4.77 7.97 39.10
CA ARG A 402 -3.85 7.09 39.82
C ARG A 402 -2.42 7.49 39.52
N GLY A 403 -1.92 8.44 40.26
CA GLY A 403 -0.52 8.86 40.37
C GLY A 403 0.51 8.30 39.42
N ASN A 404 1.31 9.05 38.96
CA ASN A 404 2.62 9.15 38.31
C ASN A 404 2.59 10.32 37.33
N VAL A 405 2.26 11.52 37.87
CA VAL A 405 2.49 12.75 37.08
C VAL A 405 3.97 12.92 36.99
N SER A 406 4.47 12.99 35.77
CA SER A 406 5.82 13.40 35.48
C SER A 406 5.77 14.67 34.64
N HIS A 407 6.50 15.66 35.04
CA HIS A 407 6.73 16.88 34.28
C HIS A 407 8.23 16.98 34.02
N SER A 408 8.63 17.08 32.78
CA SER A 408 10.01 17.18 32.37
C SER A 408 10.20 18.38 31.45
N THR A 409 11.28 19.10 31.67
CA THR A 409 11.74 20.16 30.76
C THR A 409 13.13 19.80 30.25
N SER A 410 13.33 19.88 28.95
CA SER A 410 14.59 19.51 28.30
C SER A 410 14.99 20.52 27.21
N ILE A 411 16.29 20.70 27.07
CA ILE A 411 16.90 21.42 25.95
C ILE A 411 17.79 20.51 25.10
N GLU A 412 17.71 19.18 25.31
CA GLU A 412 18.55 18.20 24.60
C GLU A 412 18.38 18.26 23.09
N ASP A 413 17.17 18.52 22.62
CA ASP A 413 16.83 18.64 21.20
C ASP A 413 16.73 20.09 20.70
N MET A 414 17.16 21.07 21.55
CA MET A 414 17.12 22.47 21.20
C MET A 414 18.23 22.83 20.20
N TYR A 415 17.84 23.54 19.14
CA TYR A 415 18.78 24.26 18.26
C TYR A 415 18.36 25.72 18.14
N ASN A 416 19.20 26.61 18.65
CA ASN A 416 18.95 28.06 18.64
C ASN A 416 19.70 28.82 17.53
N SER A 417 20.41 28.07 16.69
CA SER A 417 21.08 28.54 15.48
C SER A 417 20.86 27.54 14.34
N ILE A 418 20.33 28.00 13.24
CA ILE A 418 20.10 27.22 12.04
C ILE A 418 21.01 27.75 10.92
N LYS A 419 21.87 26.90 10.41
CA LYS A 419 22.74 27.17 9.25
C LYS A 419 22.20 26.43 8.04
N ILE A 420 21.85 27.15 6.97
CA ILE A 420 21.41 26.58 5.71
C ILE A 420 22.60 26.48 4.76
N THR A 421 22.78 25.32 4.19
CA THR A 421 23.82 25.00 3.21
C THR A 421 23.23 24.41 1.94
N SER A 422 23.95 24.52 0.84
CA SER A 422 23.67 23.79 -0.40
C SER A 422 24.93 23.10 -0.90
N GLU A 423 24.75 22.02 -1.67
CA GLU A 423 25.83 21.35 -2.36
C GLU A 423 25.43 21.15 -3.82
N LYS A 424 26.30 21.58 -4.72
CA LYS A 424 26.18 21.33 -6.15
C LYS A 424 27.57 21.01 -6.70
N ASP A 425 27.69 19.91 -7.43
CA ASP A 425 28.93 19.44 -8.06
C ASP A 425 30.10 19.32 -7.06
N ASN A 426 29.85 18.77 -5.86
CA ASN A 426 30.79 18.70 -4.73
C ASN A 426 31.29 20.06 -4.20
N VAL A 427 30.61 21.16 -4.52
CA VAL A 427 30.87 22.47 -3.97
C VAL A 427 29.85 22.78 -2.89
N TYR A 428 30.33 22.95 -1.66
CA TYR A 428 29.49 23.33 -0.51
C TYR A 428 29.43 24.85 -0.41
N LYS A 429 28.22 25.36 -0.24
CA LYS A 429 27.98 26.79 -0.07
C LYS A 429 27.13 27.05 1.16
N GLU A 430 27.58 27.93 2.05
CA GLU A 430 26.74 28.48 3.11
C GLU A 430 25.81 29.54 2.49
N LEU A 431 24.52 29.42 2.74
CA LEU A 431 23.50 30.31 2.18
C LEU A 431 23.08 31.36 3.20
N MET A 432 22.83 30.95 4.44
CA MET A 432 22.47 31.83 5.53
C MET A 432 22.59 31.16 6.90
N VAL A 433 22.59 31.97 7.94
CA VAL A 433 22.46 31.57 9.33
C VAL A 433 21.36 32.40 9.98
N LEU A 434 20.41 31.74 10.64
CA LEU A 434 19.36 32.37 11.43
C LEU A 434 19.50 31.94 12.90
N GLN A 435 19.44 32.91 13.85
CA GLN A 435 19.73 32.64 15.25
C GLN A 435 18.71 33.33 16.17
N ASN A 436 18.40 32.64 17.27
CA ASN A 436 17.69 33.25 18.40
C ASN A 436 18.70 33.63 19.49
N ARG A 437 19.05 34.92 19.57
CA ARG A 437 20.07 35.44 20.47
C ARG A 437 19.71 35.26 21.95
N ASP A 438 18.46 35.46 22.32
CA ASP A 438 18.01 35.34 23.71
C ASP A 438 18.20 33.91 24.23
N LEU A 439 17.93 32.91 23.37
CA LEU A 439 18.16 31.50 23.73
C LEU A 439 19.64 31.13 23.72
N ILE A 440 20.47 31.77 22.86
CA ILE A 440 21.91 31.55 22.87
C ILE A 440 22.52 32.11 24.17
N ASP A 441 22.10 33.32 24.58
CA ASP A 441 22.59 33.94 25.81
C ASP A 441 22.19 33.16 27.05
N LYS A 442 21.01 32.49 27.02
CA LYS A 442 20.49 31.73 28.14
C LYS A 442 21.02 30.30 28.22
N TYR A 443 21.13 29.62 27.09
CA TYR A 443 21.38 28.16 27.03
C TYR A 443 22.68 27.79 26.33
N GLY A 444 23.42 28.77 25.78
CA GLY A 444 24.61 28.52 24.98
C GLY A 444 24.28 28.31 23.50
N PHE A 445 25.33 28.20 22.68
CA PHE A 445 25.23 28.09 21.24
C PHE A 445 25.00 26.64 20.80
N LEU A 446 23.81 26.37 20.25
CA LEU A 446 23.37 25.04 19.75
C LEU A 446 22.98 25.16 18.28
N GLN A 447 23.81 24.65 17.37
CA GLN A 447 23.63 24.85 15.93
C GLN A 447 23.26 23.56 15.20
N LYS A 448 22.21 23.63 14.38
CA LYS A 448 21.81 22.64 13.38
C LYS A 448 22.21 23.13 11.98
N ILE A 449 22.77 22.22 11.17
CA ILE A 449 23.06 22.48 9.76
C ILE A 449 22.01 21.75 8.92
N VAL A 450 21.33 22.49 8.06
CA VAL A 450 20.31 21.97 7.14
C VAL A 450 20.79 22.18 5.71
N LYS A 451 20.84 21.12 4.94
CA LYS A 451 21.21 21.15 3.53
C LYS A 451 19.94 21.22 2.70
N ILE A 452 19.90 22.16 1.77
CA ILE A 452 18.76 22.34 0.86
C ILE A 452 19.17 22.26 -0.61
N ASP A 453 18.21 21.95 -1.45
CA ASP A 453 18.29 22.10 -2.90
C ASP A 453 17.73 23.50 -3.27
N THR A 454 18.60 24.42 -3.65
CA THR A 454 18.21 25.81 -3.97
C THR A 454 17.30 25.96 -5.19
N GLU A 455 17.16 24.90 -6.01
CA GLU A 455 16.23 24.88 -7.14
C GLU A 455 14.79 24.56 -6.69
N LYS A 456 14.63 23.98 -5.49
CA LYS A 456 13.35 23.53 -4.94
C LYS A 456 12.91 24.26 -3.69
N GLU A 457 13.87 24.77 -2.89
CA GLU A 457 13.61 25.29 -1.56
C GLU A 457 14.22 26.69 -1.38
N ASN A 458 13.49 27.55 -0.66
CA ASN A 458 13.98 28.87 -0.29
C ASN A 458 14.68 28.82 1.08
N ALA A 459 15.93 29.27 1.15
CA ALA A 459 16.76 29.22 2.36
C ALA A 459 16.13 29.95 3.56
N ASP A 460 15.55 31.12 3.35
CA ASP A 460 14.93 31.92 4.41
C ASP A 460 13.70 31.24 5.00
N THR A 461 12.88 30.66 4.13
CA THR A 461 11.67 29.90 4.55
C THR A 461 12.05 28.66 5.38
N VAL A 462 13.05 27.90 4.92
CA VAL A 462 13.52 26.70 5.64
C VAL A 462 14.17 27.10 6.97
N ALA A 463 15.02 28.13 6.98
CA ALA A 463 15.68 28.60 8.20
C ALA A 463 14.68 29.04 9.28
N LYS A 464 13.62 29.77 8.88
CA LYS A 464 12.57 30.23 9.80
C LYS A 464 11.76 29.07 10.35
N ARG A 465 11.38 28.12 9.50
CA ARG A 465 10.68 26.90 9.91
C ARG A 465 11.52 26.13 10.93
N GLU A 466 12.74 25.79 10.58
CA GLU A 466 13.64 25.03 11.43
C GLU A 466 13.92 25.73 12.77
N LEU A 467 14.09 27.05 12.76
CA LEU A 467 14.30 27.78 14.01
C LEU A 467 13.05 27.78 14.89
N ASN A 468 11.87 28.01 14.32
CA ASN A 468 10.61 27.99 15.08
C ASN A 468 10.30 26.62 15.68
N GLU A 469 10.61 25.54 14.97
CA GLU A 469 10.38 24.18 15.43
C GLU A 469 11.36 23.75 16.53
N ASN A 470 12.63 24.16 16.43
CA ASN A 470 13.69 23.64 17.29
C ASN A 470 14.17 24.63 18.38
N ALA A 471 13.91 25.94 18.25
CA ALA A 471 14.40 26.94 19.23
C ALA A 471 13.43 27.09 20.40
N LYS A 472 13.18 26.02 21.11
CA LYS A 472 12.29 26.00 22.28
C LYS A 472 12.76 25.00 23.33
N VAL A 473 12.35 25.24 24.56
CA VAL A 473 12.46 24.26 25.63
C VAL A 473 11.35 23.23 25.44
N ASN A 474 11.71 21.97 25.34
CA ASN A 474 10.73 20.90 25.28
C ASN A 474 10.16 20.69 26.68
N GLU A 475 8.84 20.81 26.81
CA GLU A 475 8.10 20.59 28.02
C GLU A 475 7.18 19.41 27.79
N THR A 476 7.45 18.28 28.45
CA THR A 476 6.65 17.07 28.39
C THR A 476 5.95 16.84 29.70
N PHE A 477 4.70 16.48 29.60
CA PHE A 477 3.86 16.16 30.74
C PHE A 477 3.27 14.77 30.53
N SER A 478 3.39 13.89 31.50
CA SER A 478 2.79 12.57 31.41
C SER A 478 2.00 12.22 32.64
N PHE A 479 0.89 11.54 32.45
CA PHE A 479 0.07 10.98 33.54
C PHE A 479 -0.72 9.77 33.06
N GLU A 480 -1.18 8.98 34.02
CA GLU A 480 -2.02 7.81 33.78
C GLU A 480 -3.45 8.10 34.20
N ILE A 481 -4.39 7.72 33.35
CA ILE A 481 -5.83 7.85 33.56
C ILE A 481 -6.51 6.49 33.54
N VAL A 482 -7.70 6.41 34.11
CA VAL A 482 -8.63 5.31 33.91
C VAL A 482 -9.65 5.75 32.87
N GLU A 483 -9.68 5.10 31.72
CA GLU A 483 -10.66 5.40 30.68
C GLU A 483 -11.96 4.62 30.89
N LYS A 484 -13.05 5.23 30.40
CA LYS A 484 -14.33 4.53 30.27
C LYS A 484 -14.40 3.87 28.89
N TYR A 485 -15.22 2.85 28.78
CA TYR A 485 -15.37 2.04 27.56
C TYR A 485 -15.83 2.80 26.31
N ASP A 486 -16.48 3.94 26.48
CA ASP A 486 -17.06 4.74 25.42
C ASP A 486 -16.15 5.87 24.91
N SER A 487 -14.99 6.04 25.56
CA SER A 487 -13.99 7.02 25.14
C SER A 487 -12.59 6.43 25.30
N TYR A 488 -11.77 6.57 24.29
CA TYR A 488 -10.35 6.32 24.40
C TYR A 488 -9.59 7.41 23.66
N THR A 489 -8.55 7.87 24.29
CA THR A 489 -7.70 8.94 23.77
C THR A 489 -6.79 8.43 22.68
N ARG A 490 -6.45 9.30 21.73
CA ARG A 490 -5.52 9.01 20.65
C ARG A 490 -4.44 10.07 20.56
N ALA A 491 -3.27 9.68 20.10
CA ALA A 491 -2.22 10.63 19.74
C ALA A 491 -2.71 11.61 18.66
N GLY A 492 -2.29 12.86 18.77
CA GLY A 492 -2.72 13.96 17.89
C GLY A 492 -3.97 14.70 18.35
N GLU A 493 -4.71 14.16 19.31
CA GLU A 493 -5.84 14.84 19.94
C GLU A 493 -5.38 15.84 20.99
N VAL A 494 -6.26 16.77 21.35
CA VAL A 494 -6.01 17.81 22.36
C VAL A 494 -6.78 17.50 23.61
N ILE A 495 -6.13 17.64 24.74
CA ILE A 495 -6.78 17.65 26.05
C ILE A 495 -6.54 18.98 26.75
N SER A 496 -7.47 19.34 27.63
CA SER A 496 -7.31 20.47 28.54
C SER A 496 -7.05 19.94 29.95
N VAL A 497 -5.94 20.36 30.57
CA VAL A 497 -5.60 20.04 31.96
C VAL A 497 -5.50 21.35 32.73
N ASP A 498 -6.37 21.55 33.70
CA ASP A 498 -6.47 22.80 34.45
C ASP A 498 -6.59 24.07 33.60
N GLY A 499 -7.30 23.97 32.47
CA GLY A 499 -7.50 25.07 31.51
C GLY A 499 -6.34 25.31 30.55
N VAL A 500 -5.26 24.53 30.63
CA VAL A 500 -4.14 24.56 29.69
C VAL A 500 -4.34 23.45 28.65
N LYS A 501 -4.19 23.79 27.36
CA LYS A 501 -4.31 22.82 26.26
C LYS A 501 -2.99 22.13 25.97
N TYR A 502 -3.08 20.83 25.81
CA TYR A 502 -1.96 19.96 25.44
C TYR A 502 -2.34 19.10 24.26
N ALA A 503 -1.39 18.86 23.35
CA ALA A 503 -1.50 17.81 22.36
C ALA A 503 -1.03 16.48 22.96
N ILE A 504 -1.74 15.41 22.67
CA ILE A 504 -1.34 14.05 23.03
C ILE A 504 -0.29 13.60 22.02
N GLU A 505 0.95 13.40 22.46
CA GLU A 505 2.03 12.90 21.62
C GLU A 505 2.01 11.39 21.50
N SER A 506 1.71 10.71 22.61
CA SER A 506 1.55 9.26 22.62
C SER A 506 0.55 8.81 23.66
N THR A 507 -0.06 7.66 23.41
CA THR A 507 -0.92 6.94 24.34
C THR A 507 -0.44 5.50 24.50
N SER A 508 -0.54 4.97 25.73
CA SER A 508 -0.24 3.57 26.03
C SER A 508 -1.35 3.00 26.88
N HIS A 509 -2.27 2.32 26.22
CA HIS A 509 -3.42 1.70 26.84
C HIS A 509 -3.09 0.30 27.36
N SER A 510 -3.66 -0.05 28.49
CA SER A 510 -3.59 -1.41 29.05
C SER A 510 -4.91 -1.79 29.69
N TYR A 511 -5.28 -3.04 29.53
CA TYR A 511 -6.47 -3.62 30.12
C TYR A 511 -6.08 -4.61 31.22
N LYS A 512 -6.46 -4.32 32.44
CA LYS A 512 -6.09 -5.13 33.58
C LYS A 512 -7.23 -5.17 34.63
N ASP A 513 -7.59 -6.38 35.05
CA ASP A 513 -8.60 -6.62 36.10
C ASP A 513 -9.95 -5.90 35.84
N GLY A 514 -10.37 -5.82 34.57
CA GLY A 514 -11.59 -5.15 34.13
C GLY A 514 -11.48 -3.62 34.05
N TRP A 515 -10.29 -3.05 34.24
CA TRP A 515 -10.05 -1.61 34.15
C TRP A 515 -9.20 -1.29 32.91
N HIS A 516 -9.56 -0.19 32.25
CA HIS A 516 -8.80 0.37 31.14
C HIS A 516 -7.94 1.54 31.65
N PHE A 517 -6.63 1.35 31.60
CA PHE A 517 -5.64 2.38 31.94
C PHE A 517 -5.05 2.94 30.65
N ASP A 518 -4.83 4.25 30.63
CA ASP A 518 -4.10 4.91 29.56
C ASP A 518 -3.04 5.85 30.13
N LYS A 519 -1.80 5.67 29.71
CA LYS A 519 -0.70 6.57 29.97
C LYS A 519 -0.56 7.53 28.81
N LEU A 520 -0.74 8.81 29.08
CA LEU A 520 -0.64 9.90 28.13
C LEU A 520 0.71 10.58 28.24
N GLU A 521 1.33 10.87 27.09
CA GLU A 521 2.46 11.78 26.98
C GLU A 521 1.99 13.01 26.19
N LEU A 522 2.21 14.19 26.76
CA LEU A 522 1.59 15.43 26.34
C LEU A 522 2.64 16.49 26.05
N SER A 523 2.43 17.29 25.02
CA SER A 523 3.15 18.54 24.80
C SER A 523 2.20 19.72 24.88
N LYS A 524 2.68 20.82 25.47
CA LYS A 524 1.90 22.04 25.60
C LYS A 524 1.67 22.67 24.24
N LEU A 525 0.42 23.01 23.96
CA LEU A 525 0.06 23.83 22.82
C LEU A 525 0.25 25.31 23.17
N GLU A 526 0.93 26.07 22.28
CA GLU A 526 1.12 27.50 22.41
C GLU A 526 -0.18 28.30 22.24
#